data_0458d05cf8a6ebf27167e27d5e04801f
#
_entry.id   0458d05cf8a6ebf27167e27d5e04801f
#
_cell.length_a   1.000
_cell.length_b   1.000
_cell.length_c   1.000
_cell.angle_alpha   90.00
_cell.angle_beta   90.00
_cell.angle_gamma   90.00
#
_symmetry.space_group_name_H-M   'P 1'
#
loop_
_entity.id
_entity.type
_entity.pdbx_description
1 polymer ?
#
loop_
_entity_poly.entity_id
_entity_poly.type
_entity_poly.pdbx_seq_one_letter_code
_entity_poly.pdbx_strand_id
1 'polypeptide(L)'
;MVTVDLHELNLKPNDVVLDAGCGLGRHLRQLARVPGLKIFGIDKSTGALRETSKSMETMPDAQSKDYLVSIADINKLPFADASFDCVICSEVLEHIPDHKKALKEMDRILKPQGTLVVSVPRYFAERICWFISRDYYNEEGGHIRIYKKKQLREMLTGQGFQCWKINYKHALHSPYWWLKCLVGLKNEENFLVKYYKKFLEWDIMKKPRPVRMLEEFLNPIMGKSIVYYLRKG
;
A
#
# COMPACT_ATOMS: atom_id res chain seq x y z
N MET A 1 5.22 -6.82 3.89
CA MET A 1 6.05 -5.72 3.33
C MET A 1 5.30 -4.42 3.52
N VAL A 2 5.93 -3.37 4.04
CA VAL A 2 5.29 -2.07 4.30
C VAL A 2 5.72 -1.07 3.22
N THR A 3 4.77 -0.46 2.56
CA THR A 3 5.02 0.43 1.41
C THR A 3 5.08 1.90 1.84
N VAL A 4 4.21 2.29 2.78
CA VAL A 4 4.14 3.67 3.30
C VAL A 4 5.17 3.88 4.41
N ASP A 5 5.90 4.97 4.33
CA ASP A 5 6.81 5.40 5.38
C ASP A 5 6.06 6.30 6.37
N LEU A 6 5.80 5.81 7.57
CA LEU A 6 5.03 6.54 8.58
C LEU A 6 5.77 7.77 9.13
N HIS A 7 7.11 7.80 9.05
CA HIS A 7 7.90 8.97 9.48
C HIS A 7 7.59 10.21 8.63
N GLU A 8 7.10 10.02 7.41
CA GLU A 8 6.71 11.11 6.53
C GLU A 8 5.36 11.74 6.90
N LEU A 9 4.55 11.07 7.76
CA LEU A 9 3.17 11.47 8.03
C LEU A 9 3.04 12.46 9.19
N ASN A 10 4.09 12.65 10.00
CA ASN A 10 4.07 13.50 11.19
C ASN A 10 2.86 13.26 12.09
N LEU A 11 2.46 11.98 12.27
CA LEU A 11 1.31 11.58 13.07
C LEU A 11 1.49 12.00 14.54
N LYS A 12 0.39 12.49 15.13
CA LYS A 12 0.35 12.97 16.51
C LYS A 12 -0.59 12.11 17.35
N PRO A 13 -0.41 12.07 18.67
CA PRO A 13 -1.42 11.47 19.56
C PRO A 13 -2.82 12.06 19.30
N ASN A 14 -3.82 11.20 19.31
CA ASN A 14 -5.22 11.47 18.97
C ASN A 14 -5.55 11.67 17.48
N ASP A 15 -4.56 11.60 16.58
CA ASP A 15 -4.88 11.57 15.14
C ASP A 15 -5.71 10.33 14.81
N VAL A 16 -6.69 10.53 13.94
CA VAL A 16 -7.59 9.49 13.42
C VAL A 16 -7.08 9.07 12.05
N VAL A 17 -6.67 7.82 11.92
CA VAL A 17 -6.03 7.30 10.71
C VAL A 17 -6.84 6.14 10.12
N LEU A 18 -7.09 6.19 8.81
CA LEU A 18 -7.73 5.12 8.04
C LEU A 18 -6.71 4.43 7.14
N ASP A 19 -6.65 3.10 7.18
CA ASP A 19 -6.05 2.26 6.14
C ASP A 19 -7.18 1.70 5.25
N ALA A 20 -7.38 2.30 4.09
CA ALA A 20 -8.45 1.98 3.14
C ALA A 20 -7.98 0.88 2.16
N GLY A 21 -8.50 -0.33 2.32
CA GLY A 21 -7.99 -1.55 1.69
C GLY A 21 -6.84 -2.15 2.51
N CYS A 22 -7.06 -2.31 3.82
CA CYS A 22 -6.00 -2.71 4.74
C CYS A 22 -5.49 -4.15 4.55
N GLY A 23 -6.26 -5.01 3.85
CA GLY A 23 -5.91 -6.40 3.61
C GLY A 23 -5.55 -7.12 4.91
N LEU A 24 -4.37 -7.73 4.95
CA LEU A 24 -3.81 -8.42 6.12
C LEU A 24 -3.23 -7.47 7.19
N GLY A 25 -3.57 -6.18 7.19
CA GLY A 25 -3.26 -5.22 8.25
C GLY A 25 -1.79 -4.83 8.39
N ARG A 26 -1.00 -4.87 7.32
CA ARG A 26 0.44 -4.55 7.39
C ARG A 26 0.72 -3.10 7.81
N HIS A 27 -0.07 -2.13 7.35
CA HIS A 27 0.04 -0.73 7.78
C HIS A 27 -0.60 -0.52 9.16
N LEU A 28 -1.73 -1.19 9.45
CA LEU A 28 -2.36 -1.11 10.77
C LEU A 28 -1.40 -1.53 11.88
N ARG A 29 -0.62 -2.61 11.69
CA ARG A 29 0.41 -3.03 12.65
C ARG A 29 1.55 -2.02 12.80
N GLN A 30 1.88 -1.24 11.76
CA GLN A 30 2.85 -0.17 11.91
C GLN A 30 2.26 1.03 12.65
N LEU A 31 1.02 1.40 12.31
CA LEU A 31 0.28 2.47 12.99
C LEU A 31 0.10 2.16 14.49
N ALA A 32 -0.18 0.91 14.85
CA ALA A 32 -0.32 0.50 16.25
C ALA A 32 0.94 0.69 17.10
N ARG A 33 2.12 0.84 16.49
CA ARG A 33 3.38 1.18 17.20
C ARG A 33 3.54 2.67 17.47
N VAL A 34 2.69 3.51 16.89
CA VAL A 34 2.68 4.95 17.15
C VAL A 34 1.73 5.22 18.32
N PRO A 35 2.16 5.88 19.40
CA PRO A 35 1.30 6.03 20.58
C PRO A 35 0.12 6.97 20.33
N GLY A 36 -1.03 6.60 20.92
CA GLY A 36 -2.20 7.46 21.03
C GLY A 36 -2.99 7.66 19.73
N LEU A 37 -2.75 6.89 18.67
CA LEU A 37 -3.55 6.96 17.45
C LEU A 37 -4.91 6.28 17.61
N LYS A 38 -5.92 6.78 16.90
CA LYS A 38 -7.19 6.09 16.62
C LYS A 38 -7.13 5.51 15.22
N ILE A 39 -7.15 4.18 15.12
CA ILE A 39 -6.79 3.47 13.89
C ILE A 39 -8.01 2.76 13.33
N PHE A 40 -8.31 3.02 12.07
CA PHE A 40 -9.39 2.35 11.34
C PHE A 40 -8.81 1.58 10.16
N GLY A 41 -9.30 0.37 9.95
CA GLY A 41 -8.97 -0.44 8.77
C GLY A 41 -10.24 -0.89 8.07
N ILE A 42 -10.31 -0.74 6.78
CA ILE A 42 -11.41 -1.29 5.98
C ILE A 42 -10.88 -2.16 4.85
N ASP A 43 -11.62 -3.22 4.56
CA ASP A 43 -11.39 -4.07 3.39
C ASP A 43 -12.69 -4.75 2.96
N LYS A 44 -12.76 -5.25 1.73
CA LYS A 44 -13.87 -6.08 1.25
C LYS A 44 -13.73 -7.55 1.68
N SER A 45 -12.53 -8.01 1.94
CA SER A 45 -12.19 -9.40 2.28
C SER A 45 -12.44 -9.69 3.75
N THR A 46 -13.51 -10.42 4.05
CA THR A 46 -13.80 -10.90 5.41
C THR A 46 -12.69 -11.77 5.98
N GLY A 47 -12.07 -12.62 5.13
CA GLY A 47 -10.96 -13.47 5.53
C GLY A 47 -9.74 -12.67 5.96
N ALA A 48 -9.33 -11.68 5.14
CA ALA A 48 -8.22 -10.80 5.47
C ALA A 48 -8.47 -10.00 6.77
N LEU A 49 -9.70 -9.49 6.96
CA LEU A 49 -10.05 -8.75 8.18
C LEU A 49 -10.01 -9.62 9.44
N ARG A 50 -10.44 -10.89 9.37
CA ARG A 50 -10.34 -11.83 10.51
C ARG A 50 -8.89 -12.07 10.93
N GLU A 51 -8.00 -12.29 9.95
CA GLU A 51 -6.57 -12.44 10.22
C GLU A 51 -5.95 -11.16 10.77
N THR A 52 -6.37 -10.01 10.24
CA THR A 52 -5.94 -8.69 10.71
C THR A 52 -6.35 -8.47 12.15
N SER A 53 -7.63 -8.67 12.53
CA SER A 53 -8.09 -8.55 13.92
C SER A 53 -7.27 -9.44 14.84
N LYS A 54 -7.12 -10.72 14.53
CA LYS A 54 -6.33 -11.66 15.34
C LYS A 54 -4.88 -11.21 15.50
N SER A 55 -4.25 -10.71 14.44
CA SER A 55 -2.87 -10.23 14.49
C SER A 55 -2.70 -8.94 15.28
N MET A 56 -3.71 -8.06 15.29
CA MET A 56 -3.72 -6.82 16.07
C MET A 56 -3.94 -7.09 17.56
N GLU A 57 -4.86 -8.01 17.91
CA GLU A 57 -5.14 -8.41 19.29
C GLU A 57 -3.90 -9.01 20.00
N THR A 58 -3.11 -9.78 19.26
CA THR A 58 -1.94 -10.50 19.80
C THR A 58 -0.63 -9.72 19.68
N MET A 59 -0.69 -8.47 19.24
CA MET A 59 0.51 -7.66 18.98
C MET A 59 1.15 -7.16 20.29
N PRO A 60 2.35 -7.65 20.67
CA PRO A 60 2.94 -7.37 21.98
C PRO A 60 3.51 -5.95 22.10
N ASP A 61 3.89 -5.33 20.99
CA ASP A 61 4.53 -4.00 20.91
C ASP A 61 3.57 -2.89 20.47
N ALA A 62 2.24 -3.12 20.56
CA ALA A 62 1.23 -2.12 20.28
C ALA A 62 1.21 -1.03 21.35
N GLN A 63 1.40 0.22 20.94
CA GLN A 63 1.31 1.44 21.76
C GLN A 63 -0.06 2.14 21.60
N SER A 64 -0.75 1.91 20.48
CA SER A 64 -2.14 2.30 20.29
C SER A 64 -3.01 1.06 20.23
N LYS A 65 -4.00 0.98 21.13
CA LYS A 65 -4.97 -0.11 21.24
C LYS A 65 -6.37 0.30 20.78
N ASP A 66 -6.57 1.57 20.43
CA ASP A 66 -7.82 2.10 19.90
C ASP A 66 -7.84 1.85 18.39
N TYR A 67 -8.32 0.67 18.00
CA TYR A 67 -8.45 0.31 16.59
C TYR A 67 -9.78 -0.38 16.30
N LEU A 68 -10.27 -0.16 15.07
CA LEU A 68 -11.44 -0.83 14.52
C LEU A 68 -11.13 -1.33 13.11
N VAL A 69 -11.47 -2.57 12.81
CA VAL A 69 -11.46 -3.10 11.45
C VAL A 69 -12.86 -3.51 11.03
N SER A 70 -13.27 -3.14 9.81
CA SER A 70 -14.63 -3.37 9.32
C SER A 70 -14.68 -3.63 7.82
N ILE A 71 -15.71 -4.35 7.39
CA ILE A 71 -16.02 -4.51 5.98
C ILE A 71 -16.62 -3.19 5.47
N ALA A 72 -16.02 -2.63 4.41
CA ALA A 72 -16.60 -1.47 3.72
C ALA A 72 -16.19 -1.42 2.25
N ASP A 73 -17.01 -0.74 1.45
CA ASP A 73 -16.65 -0.39 0.07
C ASP A 73 -15.97 0.98 0.06
N ILE A 74 -14.76 1.04 -0.50
CA ILE A 74 -13.99 2.28 -0.65
C ILE A 74 -14.72 3.33 -1.51
N ASN A 75 -15.66 2.91 -2.35
CA ASN A 75 -16.52 3.80 -3.14
C ASN A 75 -17.72 4.36 -2.38
N LYS A 76 -17.95 3.92 -1.13
CA LYS A 76 -19.02 4.40 -0.25
C LYS A 76 -18.59 4.20 1.20
N LEU A 77 -17.73 5.08 1.67
CA LEU A 77 -17.15 5.00 3.01
C LEU A 77 -18.20 5.34 4.08
N PRO A 78 -18.37 4.48 5.12
CA PRO A 78 -19.38 4.67 6.17
C PRO A 78 -18.91 5.65 7.25
N PHE A 79 -18.25 6.74 6.85
CA PHE A 79 -17.70 7.73 7.75
C PHE A 79 -18.23 9.12 7.42
N ALA A 80 -18.31 9.99 8.43
CA ALA A 80 -18.70 11.38 8.26
C ALA A 80 -17.63 12.18 7.48
N ASP A 81 -18.02 13.31 6.92
CA ASP A 81 -17.10 14.25 6.28
C ASP A 81 -16.07 14.75 7.29
N ALA A 82 -14.87 15.02 6.84
CA ALA A 82 -13.79 15.62 7.62
C ALA A 82 -13.53 14.90 8.97
N SER A 83 -13.57 13.56 9.00
CA SER A 83 -13.40 12.75 10.21
C SER A 83 -11.97 12.20 10.41
N PHE A 84 -11.13 12.18 9.37
CA PHE A 84 -9.79 11.61 9.42
C PHE A 84 -8.68 12.64 9.24
N ASP A 85 -7.62 12.53 10.05
CA ASP A 85 -6.40 13.30 9.91
C ASP A 85 -5.50 12.74 8.80
N CYS A 86 -5.52 11.41 8.64
CA CYS A 86 -4.75 10.71 7.61
C CYS A 86 -5.54 9.54 7.00
N VAL A 87 -5.46 9.39 5.69
CA VAL A 87 -5.97 8.22 4.94
C VAL A 87 -4.84 7.60 4.15
N ILE A 88 -4.63 6.31 4.33
CA ILE A 88 -3.70 5.48 3.57
C ILE A 88 -4.52 4.63 2.59
N CYS A 89 -4.16 4.66 1.32
CA CYS A 89 -4.71 3.81 0.26
C CYS A 89 -3.53 3.19 -0.51
N SER A 90 -3.09 2.01 -0.09
CA SER A 90 -1.83 1.43 -0.54
C SER A 90 -2.04 0.14 -1.32
N GLU A 91 -1.71 0.14 -2.62
CA GLU A 91 -1.89 -0.98 -3.54
C GLU A 91 -3.37 -1.42 -3.61
N VAL A 92 -4.25 -0.46 -3.88
CA VAL A 92 -5.70 -0.67 -3.92
C VAL A 92 -6.33 -0.09 -5.18
N LEU A 93 -5.97 1.14 -5.58
CA LEU A 93 -6.64 1.85 -6.69
C LEU A 93 -6.54 1.11 -8.03
N GLU A 94 -5.49 0.32 -8.24
CA GLU A 94 -5.30 -0.51 -9.43
C GLU A 94 -6.34 -1.64 -9.57
N HIS A 95 -7.01 -2.00 -8.46
CA HIS A 95 -8.06 -3.03 -8.43
C HIS A 95 -9.48 -2.45 -8.47
N ILE A 96 -9.64 -1.13 -8.24
CA ILE A 96 -10.96 -0.51 -8.12
C ILE A 96 -11.47 -0.02 -9.48
N PRO A 97 -12.59 -0.54 -10.00
CA PRO A 97 -13.14 -0.08 -11.28
C PRO A 97 -13.39 1.43 -11.30
N ASP A 98 -14.11 1.97 -10.32
CA ASP A 98 -14.36 3.41 -10.18
C ASP A 98 -13.41 4.05 -9.17
N HIS A 99 -12.12 4.10 -9.53
CA HIS A 99 -11.09 4.70 -8.67
C HIS A 99 -11.27 6.21 -8.44
N LYS A 100 -11.97 6.91 -9.36
CA LYS A 100 -12.26 8.34 -9.18
C LYS A 100 -13.27 8.56 -8.07
N LYS A 101 -14.28 7.68 -7.96
CA LYS A 101 -15.25 7.72 -6.88
C LYS A 101 -14.58 7.40 -5.53
N ALA A 102 -13.70 6.41 -5.51
CA ALA A 102 -12.91 6.11 -4.30
C ALA A 102 -12.08 7.31 -3.83
N LEU A 103 -11.44 8.04 -4.77
CA LEU A 103 -10.69 9.26 -4.44
C LEU A 103 -11.59 10.37 -3.88
N LYS A 104 -12.80 10.55 -4.44
CA LYS A 104 -13.77 11.54 -3.91
C LYS A 104 -14.22 11.19 -2.50
N GLU A 105 -14.44 9.91 -2.20
CA GLU A 105 -14.80 9.47 -0.85
C GLU A 105 -13.64 9.69 0.13
N MET A 106 -12.41 9.38 -0.25
CA MET A 106 -11.23 9.67 0.57
C MET A 106 -11.05 11.17 0.81
N ASP A 107 -11.29 12.01 -0.20
CA ASP A 107 -11.30 13.46 -0.03
C ASP A 107 -12.39 13.90 0.92
N ARG A 108 -13.63 13.42 0.77
CA ARG A 108 -14.76 13.77 1.63
C ARG A 108 -14.48 13.54 3.11
N ILE A 109 -13.95 12.35 3.44
CA ILE A 109 -13.71 11.97 4.85
C ILE A 109 -12.47 12.61 5.46
N LEU A 110 -11.52 13.10 4.66
CA LEU A 110 -10.34 13.80 5.14
C LEU A 110 -10.68 15.20 5.66
N LYS A 111 -10.12 15.55 6.80
CA LYS A 111 -10.15 16.91 7.34
C LYS A 111 -9.44 17.90 6.40
N PRO A 112 -9.77 19.19 6.42
CA PRO A 112 -8.93 20.23 5.80
C PRO A 112 -7.48 20.07 6.27
N GLN A 113 -6.52 20.19 5.37
CA GLN A 113 -5.10 19.96 5.64
C GLN A 113 -4.75 18.52 6.06
N GLY A 114 -5.69 17.58 6.00
CA GLY A 114 -5.45 16.16 6.23
C GLY A 114 -4.52 15.53 5.18
N THR A 115 -3.90 14.42 5.55
CA THR A 115 -2.93 13.71 4.72
C THR A 115 -3.57 12.55 3.97
N LEU A 116 -3.40 12.49 2.66
CA LEU A 116 -3.69 11.31 1.84
C LEU A 116 -2.38 10.67 1.39
N VAL A 117 -2.25 9.36 1.60
CA VAL A 117 -1.15 8.58 1.02
C VAL A 117 -1.72 7.59 0.03
N VAL A 118 -1.24 7.65 -1.19
CA VAL A 118 -1.63 6.71 -2.26
C VAL A 118 -0.39 5.98 -2.75
N SER A 119 -0.42 4.66 -2.73
CA SER A 119 0.57 3.88 -3.47
C SER A 119 -0.08 2.97 -4.50
N VAL A 120 0.63 2.78 -5.60
CA VAL A 120 0.25 1.86 -6.68
C VAL A 120 1.50 1.16 -7.21
N PRO A 121 1.36 0.02 -7.89
CA PRO A 121 2.45 -0.59 -8.63
C PRO A 121 3.02 0.37 -9.67
N ARG A 122 4.35 0.40 -9.76
CA ARG A 122 5.02 1.29 -10.70
C ARG A 122 4.83 0.82 -12.14
N TYR A 123 4.44 1.73 -13.02
CA TYR A 123 4.14 1.47 -14.42
C TYR A 123 5.17 0.58 -15.13
N PHE A 124 6.46 0.92 -14.97
CA PHE A 124 7.54 0.18 -15.65
C PHE A 124 7.65 -1.26 -15.15
N ALA A 125 7.61 -1.48 -13.84
CA ALA A 125 7.72 -2.81 -13.24
C ALA A 125 6.55 -3.72 -13.65
N GLU A 126 5.33 -3.18 -13.63
CA GLU A 126 4.12 -3.90 -14.02
C GLU A 126 4.05 -4.16 -15.53
N ARG A 127 4.45 -3.17 -16.34
CA ARG A 127 4.46 -3.34 -17.80
C ARG A 127 5.37 -4.48 -18.26
N ILE A 128 6.49 -4.68 -17.58
CA ILE A 128 7.37 -5.83 -17.84
C ILE A 128 6.64 -7.13 -17.52
N CYS A 129 5.98 -7.24 -16.36
CA CYS A 129 5.19 -8.43 -16.01
C CYS A 129 4.09 -8.70 -17.04
N TRP A 130 3.34 -7.67 -17.45
CA TRP A 130 2.27 -7.79 -18.45
C TRP A 130 2.80 -8.18 -19.83
N PHE A 131 4.00 -7.74 -20.20
CA PHE A 131 4.64 -8.12 -21.46
C PHE A 131 5.14 -9.57 -21.46
N ILE A 132 5.69 -10.04 -20.33
CA ILE A 132 6.28 -11.37 -20.21
C ILE A 132 5.19 -12.45 -20.03
N SER A 133 4.14 -12.16 -19.24
CA SER A 133 3.17 -13.18 -18.82
C SER A 133 1.73 -12.74 -19.04
N ARG A 134 1.04 -13.44 -19.95
CA ARG A 134 -0.40 -13.29 -20.14
C ARG A 134 -1.19 -13.77 -18.94
N ASP A 135 -0.72 -14.79 -18.24
CA ASP A 135 -1.36 -15.31 -17.02
C ASP A 135 -1.36 -14.24 -15.91
N TYR A 136 -0.26 -13.49 -15.78
CA TYR A 136 -0.18 -12.37 -14.84
C TYR A 136 -1.16 -11.24 -15.20
N TYR A 137 -1.29 -10.94 -16.48
CA TYR A 137 -2.25 -9.92 -16.95
C TYR A 137 -3.70 -10.32 -16.73
N ASN A 138 -4.03 -11.62 -16.89
CA ASN A 138 -5.39 -12.16 -16.79
C ASN A 138 -5.71 -12.75 -15.41
N GLU A 139 -4.85 -12.58 -14.42
CA GLU A 139 -5.06 -13.15 -13.08
C GLU A 139 -6.33 -12.56 -12.44
N GLU A 140 -7.22 -13.44 -11.98
CA GLU A 140 -8.45 -13.04 -11.31
C GLU A 140 -8.11 -12.27 -10.02
N GLY A 141 -8.70 -11.08 -9.85
CA GLY A 141 -8.36 -10.16 -8.76
C GLY A 141 -7.01 -9.43 -8.93
N GLY A 142 -6.34 -9.61 -10.09
CA GLY A 142 -5.11 -8.90 -10.44
C GLY A 142 -5.34 -7.41 -10.75
N HIS A 143 -4.29 -6.77 -11.25
CA HIS A 143 -4.35 -5.34 -11.58
C HIS A 143 -5.16 -5.09 -12.84
N ILE A 144 -6.31 -4.42 -12.73
CA ILE A 144 -7.14 -4.05 -13.89
C ILE A 144 -6.60 -2.84 -14.64
N ARG A 145 -5.62 -2.13 -14.05
CA ARG A 145 -4.93 -0.99 -14.67
C ARG A 145 -3.54 -0.78 -14.10
N ILE A 146 -2.71 -0.11 -14.87
CA ILE A 146 -1.42 0.41 -14.42
C ILE A 146 -1.37 1.93 -14.63
N TYR A 147 -0.80 2.66 -13.68
CA TYR A 147 -0.76 4.12 -13.71
C TYR A 147 0.58 4.65 -14.19
N LYS A 148 0.56 5.51 -15.22
CA LYS A 148 1.72 6.36 -15.51
C LYS A 148 1.87 7.42 -14.41
N LYS A 149 3.10 7.69 -13.97
CA LYS A 149 3.40 8.67 -12.90
C LYS A 149 2.70 10.02 -13.11
N LYS A 150 2.80 10.59 -14.32
CA LYS A 150 2.18 11.88 -14.65
C LYS A 150 0.65 11.81 -14.54
N GLN A 151 0.04 10.79 -15.14
CA GLN A 151 -1.42 10.58 -15.13
C GLN A 151 -1.98 10.46 -13.70
N LEU A 152 -1.34 9.65 -12.84
CA LEU A 152 -1.79 9.51 -11.46
C LEU A 152 -1.64 10.82 -10.69
N ARG A 153 -0.50 11.51 -10.85
CA ARG A 153 -0.28 12.82 -10.22
C ARG A 153 -1.36 13.83 -10.63
N GLU A 154 -1.65 13.96 -11.93
CA GLU A 154 -2.67 14.87 -12.44
C GLU A 154 -4.07 14.52 -11.90
N MET A 155 -4.39 13.23 -11.80
CA MET A 155 -5.66 12.79 -11.23
C MET A 155 -5.78 13.17 -9.76
N LEU A 156 -4.72 12.99 -8.97
CA LEU A 156 -4.70 13.33 -7.55
C LEU A 156 -4.75 14.85 -7.32
N THR A 157 -3.92 15.62 -8.05
CA THR A 157 -3.93 17.09 -7.93
C THR A 157 -5.18 17.74 -8.49
N GLY A 158 -5.81 17.15 -9.50
CA GLY A 158 -7.09 17.58 -10.05
C GLY A 158 -8.28 17.41 -9.09
N GLN A 159 -8.13 16.63 -8.01
CA GLN A 159 -9.09 16.54 -6.90
C GLN A 159 -8.82 17.59 -5.79
N GLY A 160 -7.85 18.48 -5.98
CA GLY A 160 -7.50 19.51 -4.98
C GLY A 160 -6.34 19.12 -4.04
N PHE A 161 -5.77 17.94 -4.19
CA PHE A 161 -4.64 17.52 -3.36
C PHE A 161 -3.32 18.16 -3.81
N GLN A 162 -2.51 18.58 -2.84
CA GLN A 162 -1.15 19.07 -3.05
C GLN A 162 -0.16 17.95 -2.77
N CYS A 163 0.60 17.53 -3.79
CA CYS A 163 1.62 16.49 -3.66
C CYS A 163 2.94 17.11 -3.18
N TRP A 164 3.38 16.78 -1.95
CA TRP A 164 4.66 17.30 -1.43
C TRP A 164 5.81 16.31 -1.56
N LYS A 165 5.51 14.99 -1.66
CA LYS A 165 6.56 13.97 -1.76
C LYS A 165 6.13 12.79 -2.61
N ILE A 166 7.09 12.22 -3.32
CA ILE A 166 6.94 10.96 -4.05
C ILE A 166 8.12 10.07 -3.69
N ASN A 167 7.82 8.84 -3.22
CA ASN A 167 8.82 7.82 -2.93
C ASN A 167 8.65 6.61 -3.85
N TYR A 168 9.74 5.86 -4.01
CA TYR A 168 9.73 4.54 -4.65
C TYR A 168 10.15 3.50 -3.64
N LYS A 169 9.55 2.30 -3.69
CA LYS A 169 9.79 1.24 -2.71
C LYS A 169 9.90 -0.11 -3.41
N HIS A 170 10.58 -1.03 -2.72
CA HIS A 170 10.60 -2.46 -3.08
C HIS A 170 11.32 -2.77 -4.39
N ALA A 171 12.48 -2.16 -4.63
CA ALA A 171 13.28 -2.39 -5.82
C ALA A 171 13.67 -3.86 -5.99
N LEU A 172 14.05 -4.55 -4.90
CA LEU A 172 14.43 -5.95 -4.93
C LEU A 172 13.26 -6.90 -5.23
N HIS A 173 12.02 -6.43 -5.14
CA HIS A 173 10.85 -7.24 -5.48
C HIS A 173 10.51 -7.23 -6.98
N SER A 174 10.95 -6.22 -7.74
CA SER A 174 10.71 -6.16 -9.18
C SER A 174 11.33 -7.35 -9.94
N PRO A 175 12.64 -7.69 -9.76
CA PRO A 175 13.23 -8.85 -10.42
C PRO A 175 12.60 -10.18 -9.99
N TYR A 176 12.16 -10.30 -8.74
CA TYR A 176 11.43 -11.48 -8.29
C TYR A 176 10.17 -11.73 -9.11
N TRP A 177 9.35 -10.67 -9.29
CA TRP A 177 8.11 -10.79 -10.06
C TRP A 177 8.38 -11.01 -11.54
N TRP A 178 9.41 -10.37 -12.12
CA TRP A 178 9.82 -10.64 -13.51
C TRP A 178 10.25 -12.09 -13.69
N LEU A 179 11.02 -12.63 -12.75
CA LEU A 179 11.41 -14.03 -12.75
C LEU A 179 10.19 -14.96 -12.65
N LYS A 180 9.24 -14.69 -11.76
CA LYS A 180 7.98 -15.45 -11.68
C LYS A 180 7.20 -15.42 -12.98
N CYS A 181 7.13 -14.27 -13.63
CA CYS A 181 6.47 -14.13 -14.93
C CYS A 181 7.18 -14.95 -16.02
N LEU A 182 8.52 -15.02 -15.98
CA LEU A 182 9.32 -15.80 -16.98
C LEU A 182 9.17 -17.31 -16.81
N VAL A 183 9.18 -17.81 -15.58
CA VAL A 183 9.16 -19.26 -15.31
C VAL A 183 7.75 -19.83 -15.12
N GLY A 184 6.72 -18.95 -15.08
CA GLY A 184 5.32 -19.29 -14.82
C GLY A 184 4.91 -19.04 -13.36
N LEU A 185 3.80 -18.34 -13.18
CA LEU A 185 3.33 -17.86 -11.86
C LEU A 185 3.09 -18.99 -10.85
N LYS A 186 2.64 -20.15 -11.32
CA LYS A 186 2.34 -21.33 -10.49
C LYS A 186 3.55 -22.21 -10.21
N ASN A 187 4.69 -21.94 -10.88
CA ASN A 187 5.91 -22.74 -10.73
C ASN A 187 6.72 -22.30 -9.51
N GLU A 188 6.18 -22.50 -8.32
CA GLU A 188 6.86 -22.15 -7.06
C GLU A 188 8.04 -23.09 -6.73
N GLU A 189 8.10 -24.26 -7.33
CA GLU A 189 9.20 -25.23 -7.17
C GLU A 189 10.44 -24.87 -8.00
N ASN A 190 10.33 -23.91 -8.93
CA ASN A 190 11.51 -23.44 -9.65
C ASN A 190 12.58 -22.96 -8.67
N PHE A 191 13.77 -23.50 -8.82
CA PHE A 191 14.87 -23.30 -7.88
C PHE A 191 15.24 -21.81 -7.73
N LEU A 192 15.28 -21.03 -8.83
CA LEU A 192 15.61 -19.60 -8.79
C LEU A 192 14.53 -18.79 -8.05
N VAL A 193 13.26 -19.08 -8.32
CA VAL A 193 12.12 -18.43 -7.61
C VAL A 193 12.19 -18.74 -6.12
N LYS A 194 12.41 -20.00 -5.74
CA LYS A 194 12.49 -20.46 -4.36
C LYS A 194 13.64 -19.80 -3.58
N TYR A 195 14.83 -19.72 -4.16
CA TYR A 195 15.98 -19.07 -3.54
C TYR A 195 15.78 -17.55 -3.44
N TYR A 196 15.26 -16.92 -4.50
CA TYR A 196 14.98 -15.50 -4.47
C TYR A 196 13.90 -15.14 -3.42
N LYS A 197 12.83 -15.94 -3.32
CA LYS A 197 11.80 -15.79 -2.27
C LYS A 197 12.43 -15.86 -0.87
N LYS A 198 13.26 -16.88 -0.61
CA LYS A 198 13.98 -17.00 0.68
C LYS A 198 14.88 -15.80 0.97
N PHE A 199 15.55 -15.26 -0.05
CA PHE A 199 16.33 -14.02 0.11
C PHE A 199 15.47 -12.84 0.52
N LEU A 200 14.31 -12.62 -0.15
CA LEU A 200 13.38 -11.53 0.20
C LEU A 200 12.77 -11.71 1.60
N GLU A 201 12.41 -12.94 1.98
CA GLU A 201 11.93 -13.26 3.32
C GLU A 201 12.99 -12.95 4.38
N TRP A 202 14.23 -13.38 4.13
CA TRP A 202 15.37 -13.06 4.99
C TRP A 202 15.60 -11.54 5.12
N ASP A 203 15.57 -10.81 4.00
CA ASP A 203 15.70 -9.36 4.01
C ASP A 203 14.60 -8.67 4.82
N ILE A 204 13.33 -9.07 4.65
CA ILE A 204 12.20 -8.53 5.42
C ILE A 204 12.36 -8.80 6.92
N MET A 205 12.81 -10.00 7.29
CA MET A 205 12.95 -10.44 8.69
C MET A 205 14.15 -9.81 9.40
N LYS A 206 15.31 -9.80 8.73
CA LYS A 206 16.59 -9.39 9.33
C LYS A 206 16.95 -7.93 9.08
N LYS A 207 16.40 -7.33 8.02
CA LYS A 207 16.66 -5.94 7.62
C LYS A 207 18.15 -5.58 7.59
N PRO A 208 19.00 -6.35 6.88
CA PRO A 208 20.44 -6.14 6.89
C PRO A 208 20.79 -4.79 6.26
N ARG A 209 21.59 -3.99 6.93
CA ARG A 209 21.96 -2.62 6.51
C ARG A 209 22.47 -2.54 5.06
N PRO A 210 23.39 -3.40 4.59
CA PRO A 210 23.88 -3.32 3.20
C PRO A 210 22.78 -3.52 2.15
N VAL A 211 21.86 -4.47 2.39
CA VAL A 211 20.75 -4.76 1.47
C VAL A 211 19.76 -3.59 1.45
N ARG A 212 19.50 -2.97 2.61
CA ARG A 212 18.65 -1.77 2.69
C ARG A 212 19.24 -0.59 1.94
N MET A 213 20.54 -0.33 2.08
CA MET A 213 21.23 0.73 1.33
C MET A 213 21.17 0.45 -0.18
N LEU A 214 21.37 -0.81 -0.61
CA LEU A 214 21.24 -1.21 -2.00
C LEU A 214 19.81 -1.02 -2.50
N GLU A 215 18.80 -1.42 -1.73
CA GLU A 215 17.40 -1.24 -2.09
C GLU A 215 17.05 0.26 -2.21
N GLU A 216 17.48 1.09 -1.28
CA GLU A 216 17.27 2.54 -1.34
C GLU A 216 17.89 3.17 -2.58
N PHE A 217 19.11 2.77 -2.94
CA PHE A 217 19.78 3.21 -4.17
C PHE A 217 19.02 2.75 -5.44
N LEU A 218 18.49 1.54 -5.44
CA LEU A 218 17.78 0.96 -6.58
C LEU A 218 16.31 1.41 -6.69
N ASN A 219 15.70 1.87 -5.60
CA ASN A 219 14.29 2.25 -5.58
C ASN A 219 13.90 3.28 -6.67
N PRO A 220 14.65 4.37 -6.93
CA PRO A 220 14.33 5.29 -8.01
C PRO A 220 14.39 4.65 -9.40
N ILE A 221 15.22 3.62 -9.59
CA ILE A 221 15.46 2.96 -10.88
C ILE A 221 14.40 1.89 -11.13
N MET A 222 14.24 0.94 -10.20
CA MET A 222 13.44 -0.26 -10.39
C MET A 222 12.47 -0.59 -9.24
N GLY A 223 12.14 0.39 -8.40
CA GLY A 223 11.15 0.22 -7.34
C GLY A 223 9.85 -0.35 -7.88
N LYS A 224 9.27 -1.34 -7.18
CA LYS A 224 8.01 -1.99 -7.59
C LYS A 224 6.82 -1.08 -7.37
N SER A 225 6.84 -0.28 -6.31
CA SER A 225 5.74 0.62 -5.93
C SER A 225 6.16 2.09 -6.00
N ILE A 226 5.21 2.96 -6.36
CA ILE A 226 5.33 4.41 -6.26
C ILE A 226 4.34 4.90 -5.20
N VAL A 227 4.79 5.77 -4.31
CA VAL A 227 4.02 6.30 -3.18
C VAL A 227 3.93 7.82 -3.30
N TYR A 228 2.71 8.33 -3.26
CA TYR A 228 2.41 9.77 -3.24
C TYR A 228 1.97 10.17 -1.85
N TYR A 229 2.59 11.21 -1.31
CA TYR A 229 2.18 11.85 -0.07
C TYR A 229 1.53 13.19 -0.42
N LEU A 230 0.29 13.35 -0.01
CA LEU A 230 -0.58 14.42 -0.48
C LEU A 230 -1.28 15.09 0.70
N ARG A 231 -1.50 16.40 0.59
CA ARG A 231 -2.26 17.19 1.54
C ARG A 231 -3.54 17.67 0.89
N LYS A 232 -4.65 17.58 1.61
CA LYS A 232 -5.91 18.18 1.20
C LYS A 232 -5.80 19.70 1.31
N GLY A 233 -6.20 20.43 0.25
CA GLY A 233 -6.26 21.88 0.24
C GLY A 233 -7.31 22.46 1.19
#